data_dd1ba1323bb43b981c1c44600e04b2b1
#
_entry.id   dd1ba1323bb43b981c1c44600e04b2b1
#
_cell.length_a   1.000
_cell.length_b   1.000
_cell.length_c   1.000
_cell.angle_alpha   90.00
_cell.angle_beta   90.00
_cell.angle_gamma   90.00
#
_symmetry.space_group_name_H-M   'P 1'
#
loop_
_entity.id
_entity.type
_entity.pdbx_description
1 polymer ?
#
loop_
_entity_poly.entity_id
_entity_poly.type
_entity_poly.pdbx_seq_one_letter_code
_entity_poly.pdbx_strand_id
1 'polypeptide(L)'
;MQQRYGIGNVTITLDKRVPFGAGLGGGSSDATAVILAINEIFALNLSEEELIARAAEIGSDTAFFVRNTPQLCAGRGEIMTPISLPLEGLWLAVVKSVGEGVSTAEAYGGVSPAEPNIPLEQRLQLPINEWQTVVKNDFEPHIFRACPIIKQLKNRLLDAGAIFASMSGSGSAVFGLFTERPTLNFDPFIFTHIEQL
;
A
#
# COMPACT_ATOMS: atom_id res chain seq x y z
N MET A 1 5.10 5.15 23.31
CA MET A 1 5.29 6.61 23.51
C MET A 1 5.15 6.99 24.98
N GLN A 2 3.98 6.85 25.64
CA GLN A 2 3.75 7.31 27.02
C GLN A 2 4.80 6.79 28.03
N GLN A 3 4.98 5.49 28.13
CA GLN A 3 5.93 4.88 29.08
C GLN A 3 7.38 5.28 28.82
N ARG A 4 7.75 5.46 27.56
CA ARG A 4 9.15 5.72 27.17
C ARG A 4 9.54 7.19 27.35
N TYR A 5 8.63 8.09 27.06
CA TYR A 5 8.92 9.54 27.06
C TYR A 5 8.23 10.29 28.21
N GLY A 6 7.55 9.58 29.11
CA GLY A 6 6.89 10.18 30.27
C GLY A 6 5.81 11.20 29.94
N ILE A 7 5.20 11.09 28.74
CA ILE A 7 4.18 12.03 28.28
C ILE A 7 2.82 11.78 28.94
N GLY A 8 2.00 12.82 28.99
CA GLY A 8 0.64 12.76 29.52
C GLY A 8 -0.32 11.90 28.66
N ASN A 9 -1.56 11.82 29.12
CA ASN A 9 -2.62 11.12 28.38
C ASN A 9 -3.02 11.91 27.14
N VAL A 10 -3.35 11.17 26.08
CA VAL A 10 -3.92 11.69 24.84
C VAL A 10 -5.25 11.02 24.55
N THR A 11 -6.16 11.73 23.93
CA THR A 11 -7.38 11.18 23.33
C THR A 11 -7.20 11.14 21.83
N ILE A 12 -7.44 9.98 21.23
CA ILE A 12 -7.32 9.77 19.78
C ILE A 12 -8.72 9.54 19.23
N THR A 13 -9.10 10.35 18.23
CA THR A 13 -10.31 10.10 17.43
C THR A 13 -9.89 9.75 16.02
N LEU A 14 -10.31 8.58 15.53
CA LEU A 14 -9.99 8.09 14.19
C LEU A 14 -11.24 8.12 13.31
N ASP A 15 -11.21 8.93 12.23
CA ASP A 15 -12.16 8.87 11.11
C ASP A 15 -11.61 7.97 10.02
N LYS A 16 -11.99 6.70 10.03
CA LYS A 16 -11.44 5.69 9.12
C LYS A 16 -12.09 5.75 7.74
N ARG A 17 -11.35 6.28 6.77
CA ARG A 17 -11.79 6.40 5.36
C ARG A 17 -11.18 5.34 4.45
N VAL A 18 -9.94 4.94 4.72
CA VAL A 18 -9.29 3.85 3.99
C VAL A 18 -9.87 2.51 4.42
N PRO A 19 -10.31 1.66 3.49
CA PRO A 19 -10.91 0.37 3.83
C PRO A 19 -9.98 -0.51 4.65
N PHE A 20 -10.53 -1.18 5.65
CA PHE A 20 -9.80 -2.14 6.47
C PHE A 20 -9.48 -3.42 5.69
N GLY A 21 -8.32 -4.05 5.95
CA GLY A 21 -7.94 -5.33 5.34
C GLY A 21 -7.83 -5.25 3.81
N ALA A 22 -7.35 -4.12 3.29
CA ALA A 22 -7.29 -3.84 1.86
C ALA A 22 -5.90 -4.02 1.23
N GLY A 23 -4.87 -4.33 2.02
CA GLY A 23 -3.48 -4.33 1.54
C GLY A 23 -2.91 -2.93 1.27
N LEU A 24 -3.57 -1.88 1.78
CA LEU A 24 -3.17 -0.47 1.58
C LEU A 24 -2.34 0.10 2.74
N GLY A 25 -1.97 -0.71 3.72
CA GLY A 25 -1.21 -0.24 4.88
C GLY A 25 -1.94 0.76 5.78
N GLY A 26 -3.28 0.91 5.65
CA GLY A 26 -4.03 1.97 6.34
C GLY A 26 -3.90 1.95 7.86
N GLY A 27 -3.85 0.78 8.50
CA GLY A 27 -3.62 0.69 9.96
C GLY A 27 -2.20 1.13 10.35
N SER A 28 -1.21 0.81 9.53
CA SER A 28 0.18 1.23 9.72
C SER A 28 0.33 2.74 9.55
N SER A 29 -0.35 3.31 8.55
CA SER A 29 -0.42 4.76 8.34
C SER A 29 -1.06 5.48 9.53
N ASP A 30 -2.21 4.97 10.03
CA ASP A 30 -2.87 5.54 11.22
C ASP A 30 -1.94 5.52 12.45
N ALA A 31 -1.25 4.40 12.69
CA ALA A 31 -0.31 4.27 13.80
C ALA A 31 0.86 5.23 13.69
N THR A 32 1.42 5.40 12.48
CA THR A 32 2.50 6.37 12.24
C THR A 32 2.02 7.79 12.45
N ALA A 33 0.83 8.15 11.96
CA ALA A 33 0.25 9.47 12.18
C ALA A 33 0.14 9.80 13.67
N VAL A 34 -0.24 8.84 14.50
CA VAL A 34 -0.27 9.01 15.97
C VAL A 34 1.13 9.22 16.54
N ILE A 35 2.14 8.49 16.07
CA ILE A 35 3.53 8.68 16.54
C ILE A 35 4.02 10.09 16.21
N LEU A 36 3.81 10.53 14.96
CA LEU A 36 4.21 11.85 14.49
C LEU A 36 3.49 12.97 15.26
N ALA A 37 2.17 12.84 15.43
CA ALA A 37 1.37 13.80 16.19
C ALA A 37 1.84 13.90 17.66
N ILE A 38 2.14 12.77 18.31
CA ILE A 38 2.68 12.77 19.67
C ILE A 38 4.04 13.44 19.74
N ASN A 39 4.92 13.17 18.77
CA ASN A 39 6.24 13.81 18.68
C ASN A 39 6.11 15.35 18.60
N GLU A 40 5.17 15.82 17.79
CA GLU A 40 4.91 17.25 17.61
C GLU A 40 4.24 17.87 18.85
N ILE A 41 3.13 17.30 19.33
CA ILE A 41 2.33 17.86 20.45
C ILE A 41 3.16 17.97 21.73
N PHE A 42 4.02 16.99 22.01
CA PHE A 42 4.85 16.99 23.21
C PHE A 42 6.27 17.51 22.98
N ALA A 43 6.55 18.05 21.78
CA ALA A 43 7.86 18.61 21.40
C ALA A 43 9.02 17.65 21.76
N LEU A 44 8.87 16.37 21.45
CA LEU A 44 9.88 15.36 21.79
C LEU A 44 11.15 15.51 20.94
N ASN A 45 11.07 16.18 19.80
CA ASN A 45 12.17 16.44 18.85
C ASN A 45 12.93 15.16 18.45
N LEU A 46 12.22 14.07 18.28
CA LEU A 46 12.81 12.82 17.82
C LEU A 46 13.33 12.96 16.39
N SER A 47 14.49 12.40 16.11
CA SER A 47 15.02 12.34 14.74
C SER A 47 14.18 11.41 13.86
N GLU A 48 14.34 11.50 12.53
CA GLU A 48 13.65 10.59 11.60
C GLU A 48 13.98 9.13 11.90
N GLU A 49 15.25 8.82 12.20
CA GLU A 49 15.69 7.47 12.54
C GLU A 49 15.03 6.96 13.82
N GLU A 50 14.86 7.82 14.82
CA GLU A 50 14.16 7.46 16.05
C GLU A 50 12.66 7.22 15.80
N LEU A 51 12.03 8.04 14.97
CA LEU A 51 10.63 7.87 14.56
C LEU A 51 10.44 6.55 13.79
N ILE A 52 11.31 6.24 12.85
CA ILE A 52 11.34 4.97 12.12
C ILE A 52 11.48 3.80 13.09
N ALA A 53 12.41 3.89 14.05
CA ALA A 53 12.61 2.84 15.05
C ALA A 53 11.36 2.64 15.93
N ARG A 54 10.67 3.74 16.32
CA ARG A 54 9.41 3.65 17.10
C ARG A 54 8.28 3.05 16.27
N ALA A 55 8.18 3.43 15.00
CA ALA A 55 7.18 2.90 14.09
C ALA A 55 7.39 1.39 13.86
N ALA A 56 8.62 0.96 13.62
CA ALA A 56 8.97 -0.46 13.40
C ALA A 56 8.63 -1.38 14.59
N GLU A 57 8.57 -0.85 15.82
CA GLU A 57 8.14 -1.62 17.01
C GLU A 57 6.65 -2.00 16.95
N ILE A 58 5.83 -1.29 16.17
CA ILE A 58 4.38 -1.53 16.05
C ILE A 58 4.08 -2.54 14.93
N GLY A 59 4.76 -2.42 13.80
CA GLY A 59 4.55 -3.32 12.67
C GLY A 59 5.53 -3.07 11.53
N SER A 60 5.67 -4.08 10.67
CA SER A 60 6.65 -4.07 9.57
C SER A 60 6.46 -2.89 8.62
N ASP A 61 5.20 -2.56 8.27
CA ASP A 61 4.91 -1.51 7.29
C ASP A 61 4.81 -0.11 7.92
N THR A 62 4.78 -0.01 9.26
CA THR A 62 4.56 1.26 9.97
C THR A 62 5.72 2.24 9.72
N ALA A 63 6.95 1.73 9.69
CA ALA A 63 8.16 2.52 9.45
C ALA A 63 8.17 3.23 8.08
N PHE A 64 7.57 2.61 7.06
CA PHE A 64 7.44 3.19 5.72
C PHE A 64 6.72 4.55 5.74
N PHE A 65 5.65 4.67 6.52
CA PHE A 65 4.83 5.87 6.57
C PHE A 65 5.47 7.06 7.29
N VAL A 66 6.61 6.87 7.95
CA VAL A 66 7.37 7.99 8.52
C VAL A 66 7.91 8.88 7.40
N ARG A 67 8.49 8.28 6.34
CA ARG A 67 8.94 9.01 5.15
C ARG A 67 7.81 9.29 4.17
N ASN A 68 6.88 8.34 4.05
CA ASN A 68 5.74 8.40 3.14
C ASN A 68 6.12 8.78 1.70
N THR A 69 7.23 8.25 1.22
CA THR A 69 7.75 8.43 -0.15
C THR A 69 8.00 7.07 -0.79
N PRO A 70 8.09 6.96 -2.13
CA PRO A 70 8.36 5.69 -2.77
C PRO A 70 9.65 5.05 -2.25
N GLN A 71 9.55 3.80 -1.79
CA GLN A 71 10.65 3.04 -1.23
C GLN A 71 10.67 1.62 -1.82
N LEU A 72 11.85 1.10 -2.07
CA LEU A 72 12.07 -0.32 -2.27
C LEU A 72 12.30 -0.95 -0.90
N CYS A 73 11.35 -1.79 -0.47
CA CYS A 73 11.41 -2.43 0.84
C CYS A 73 11.89 -3.88 0.71
N ALA A 74 12.83 -4.26 1.57
CA ALA A 74 13.37 -5.61 1.66
C ALA A 74 13.33 -6.13 3.11
N GLY A 75 13.73 -7.39 3.32
CA GLY A 75 13.60 -8.03 4.61
C GLY A 75 12.13 -8.28 4.93
N ARG A 76 11.67 -7.83 6.11
CA ARG A 76 10.26 -7.83 6.51
C ARG A 76 9.54 -6.51 6.19
N GLY A 77 10.21 -5.57 5.46
CA GLY A 77 9.78 -4.22 5.17
C GLY A 77 10.62 -3.13 5.84
N GLU A 78 11.55 -3.51 6.73
CA GLU A 78 12.38 -2.59 7.51
C GLU A 78 13.59 -2.04 6.75
N ILE A 79 14.04 -2.71 5.68
CA ILE A 79 15.14 -2.24 4.85
C ILE A 79 14.56 -1.42 3.71
N MET A 80 14.62 -0.11 3.83
CA MET A 80 13.98 0.84 2.92
C MET A 80 15.02 1.62 2.12
N THR A 81 14.97 1.51 0.79
CA THR A 81 15.79 2.25 -0.15
C THR A 81 14.91 3.18 -0.98
N PRO A 82 15.13 4.50 -0.95
CA PRO A 82 14.36 5.43 -1.77
C PRO A 82 14.45 5.09 -3.26
N ILE A 83 13.33 5.19 -3.97
CA ILE A 83 13.25 4.99 -5.41
C ILE A 83 12.43 6.12 -6.05
N SER A 84 12.88 6.60 -7.21
CA SER A 84 12.11 7.52 -8.03
C SER A 84 11.28 6.75 -9.04
N LEU A 85 9.99 7.08 -9.14
CA LEU A 85 9.06 6.46 -10.07
C LEU A 85 8.44 7.54 -10.96
N PRO A 86 8.24 7.30 -12.26
CA PRO A 86 7.68 8.26 -13.19
C PRO A 86 6.14 8.30 -13.09
N LEU A 87 5.62 8.66 -11.91
CA LEU A 87 4.18 8.65 -11.62
C LEU A 87 3.53 10.03 -11.72
N GLU A 88 4.32 11.11 -11.78
CA GLU A 88 3.82 12.48 -11.82
C GLU A 88 2.88 12.71 -13.01
N GLY A 89 1.72 13.28 -12.73
CA GLY A 89 0.68 13.57 -13.72
C GLY A 89 -0.21 12.39 -14.08
N LEU A 90 0.09 11.18 -13.65
CA LEU A 90 -0.79 10.03 -13.81
C LEU A 90 -1.99 10.11 -12.86
N TRP A 91 -3.02 9.36 -13.21
CA TRP A 91 -4.17 9.14 -12.34
C TRP A 91 -4.10 7.75 -11.70
N LEU A 92 -4.30 7.72 -10.40
CA LEU A 92 -4.45 6.50 -9.61
C LEU A 92 -5.93 6.23 -9.39
N ALA A 93 -6.39 5.02 -9.68
CA ALA A 93 -7.67 4.53 -9.22
C ALA A 93 -7.45 3.34 -8.29
N VAL A 94 -8.05 3.37 -7.10
CA VAL A 94 -8.04 2.27 -6.14
C VAL A 94 -9.46 1.74 -5.98
N VAL A 95 -9.64 0.44 -6.11
CA VAL A 95 -10.94 -0.22 -5.99
C VAL A 95 -10.86 -1.42 -5.04
N LYS A 96 -11.93 -1.66 -4.28
CA LYS A 96 -12.04 -2.80 -3.36
C LYS A 96 -13.50 -3.22 -3.20
N SER A 97 -13.77 -4.51 -3.25
CA SER A 97 -15.09 -5.06 -2.89
C SER A 97 -15.35 -4.88 -1.40
N VAL A 98 -16.52 -4.33 -1.05
CA VAL A 98 -16.94 -4.18 0.34
C VAL A 98 -17.35 -5.57 0.87
N GLY A 99 -16.89 -5.89 2.08
CA GLY A 99 -17.14 -7.19 2.71
C GLY A 99 -16.13 -8.29 2.37
N GLU A 100 -15.41 -8.17 1.27
CA GLU A 100 -14.35 -9.10 0.92
C GLU A 100 -13.02 -8.69 1.60
N GLY A 101 -12.42 -9.61 2.31
CA GLY A 101 -11.13 -9.45 2.96
C GLY A 101 -10.29 -10.69 2.77
N VAL A 102 -9.01 -10.51 2.57
CA VAL A 102 -8.02 -11.59 2.57
C VAL A 102 -7.21 -11.46 3.83
N SER A 103 -7.08 -12.54 4.59
CA SER A 103 -6.17 -12.51 5.73
C SER A 103 -4.73 -12.54 5.24
N THR A 104 -3.87 -11.74 5.89
CA THR A 104 -2.44 -11.73 5.58
C THR A 104 -1.84 -13.14 5.70
N ALA A 105 -2.24 -13.91 6.71
CA ALA A 105 -1.79 -15.28 6.91
C ALA A 105 -2.15 -16.20 5.73
N GLU A 106 -3.38 -16.08 5.20
CA GLU A 106 -3.83 -16.84 4.03
C GLU A 106 -3.04 -16.45 2.78
N ALA A 107 -2.83 -15.14 2.55
CA ALA A 107 -2.05 -14.66 1.43
C ALA A 107 -0.62 -15.23 1.45
N TYR A 108 0.07 -15.12 2.59
CA TYR A 108 1.44 -15.64 2.73
C TYR A 108 1.51 -17.17 2.64
N GLY A 109 0.48 -17.88 3.12
CA GLY A 109 0.43 -19.33 3.03
C GLY A 109 0.34 -19.88 1.61
N GLY A 110 -0.09 -19.07 0.66
CA GLY A 110 -0.24 -19.46 -0.75
C GLY A 110 0.89 -18.99 -1.68
N VAL A 111 1.87 -18.26 -1.16
CA VAL A 111 3.00 -17.76 -1.95
C VAL A 111 4.17 -18.73 -1.91
N SER A 112 4.76 -18.98 -3.05
CA SER A 112 6.05 -19.66 -3.18
C SER A 112 7.10 -18.62 -3.60
N PRO A 113 7.89 -18.10 -2.66
CA PRO A 113 8.88 -17.09 -2.97
C PRO A 113 9.91 -17.64 -3.97
N ALA A 114 10.24 -16.84 -4.98
CA ALA A 114 11.30 -17.13 -5.92
C ALA A 114 12.12 -15.86 -6.21
N GLU A 115 13.42 -16.02 -6.35
CA GLU A 115 14.25 -14.92 -6.80
C GLU A 115 13.89 -14.54 -8.24
N PRO A 116 13.59 -13.27 -8.49
CA PRO A 116 13.30 -12.82 -9.84
C PRO A 116 14.59 -12.78 -10.67
N ASN A 117 14.52 -13.21 -11.94
CA ASN A 117 15.65 -13.12 -12.88
C ASN A 117 16.15 -11.67 -13.10
N ILE A 118 15.24 -10.70 -12.98
CA ILE A 118 15.54 -9.27 -13.07
C ILE A 118 15.01 -8.60 -11.79
N PRO A 119 15.87 -7.91 -11.04
CA PRO A 119 15.45 -7.20 -9.83
C PRO A 119 14.29 -6.23 -10.09
N LEU A 120 13.40 -6.07 -9.09
CA LEU A 120 12.22 -5.18 -9.20
C LEU A 120 12.63 -3.76 -9.57
N GLU A 121 13.71 -3.25 -8.98
CA GLU A 121 14.23 -1.92 -9.26
C GLU A 121 14.50 -1.71 -10.76
N GLN A 122 15.15 -2.67 -11.41
CA GLN A 122 15.43 -2.60 -12.85
C GLN A 122 14.14 -2.68 -13.69
N ARG A 123 13.16 -3.48 -13.26
CA ARG A 123 11.85 -3.57 -13.95
C ARG A 123 11.07 -2.26 -13.85
N LEU A 124 11.17 -1.56 -12.73
CA LEU A 124 10.51 -0.28 -12.50
C LEU A 124 11.16 0.89 -13.26
N GLN A 125 12.37 0.71 -13.82
CA GLN A 125 13.00 1.68 -14.72
C GLN A 125 12.50 1.58 -16.16
N LEU A 126 11.76 0.52 -16.51
CA LEU A 126 11.13 0.38 -17.82
C LEU A 126 9.95 1.36 -17.94
N PRO A 127 9.55 1.71 -19.18
CA PRO A 127 8.33 2.48 -19.40
C PRO A 127 7.10 1.85 -18.71
N ILE A 128 6.24 2.66 -18.13
CA ILE A 128 5.10 2.18 -17.32
C ILE A 128 4.17 1.24 -18.11
N ASN A 129 4.00 1.47 -19.41
CA ASN A 129 3.20 0.61 -20.27
C ASN A 129 3.78 -0.82 -20.43
N GLU A 130 5.04 -1.03 -20.05
CA GLU A 130 5.66 -2.36 -20.01
C GLU A 130 5.49 -3.05 -18.65
N TRP A 131 5.18 -2.30 -17.59
CA TRP A 131 5.08 -2.84 -16.23
C TRP A 131 4.07 -3.98 -16.11
N GLN A 132 2.98 -3.93 -16.88
CA GLN A 132 1.95 -4.98 -16.82
C GLN A 132 2.51 -6.38 -17.16
N THR A 133 3.59 -6.46 -17.93
CA THR A 133 4.23 -7.72 -18.31
C THR A 133 5.34 -8.15 -17.36
N VAL A 134 6.05 -7.19 -16.75
CA VAL A 134 7.28 -7.43 -15.99
C VAL A 134 7.13 -7.23 -14.48
N VAL A 135 6.25 -6.34 -14.03
CA VAL A 135 5.98 -6.11 -12.62
C VAL A 135 4.78 -6.95 -12.18
N LYS A 136 5.00 -7.83 -11.22
CA LYS A 136 3.97 -8.78 -10.74
C LYS A 136 3.88 -8.74 -9.22
N ASN A 137 2.69 -8.92 -8.72
CA ASN A 137 2.43 -9.19 -7.32
C ASN A 137 2.29 -10.71 -7.14
N ASP A 138 3.22 -11.32 -6.43
CA ASP A 138 3.29 -12.77 -6.26
C ASP A 138 2.13 -13.36 -5.46
N PHE A 139 1.38 -12.54 -4.73
CA PHE A 139 0.13 -12.96 -4.08
C PHE A 139 -1.02 -13.19 -5.07
N GLU A 140 -1.04 -12.50 -6.22
CA GLU A 140 -2.16 -12.54 -7.17
C GLU A 140 -2.56 -13.95 -7.60
N PRO A 141 -1.65 -14.87 -7.97
CA PRO A 141 -2.05 -16.18 -8.47
C PRO A 141 -2.84 -16.99 -7.45
N HIS A 142 -2.50 -16.90 -6.17
CA HIS A 142 -3.21 -17.58 -5.08
C HIS A 142 -4.51 -16.88 -4.75
N ILE A 143 -4.45 -15.58 -4.50
CA ILE A 143 -5.61 -14.78 -4.08
C ILE A 143 -6.68 -14.72 -5.15
N PHE A 144 -6.33 -14.64 -6.42
CA PHE A 144 -7.31 -14.64 -7.52
C PHE A 144 -8.05 -15.97 -7.69
N ARG A 145 -7.46 -17.08 -7.22
CA ARG A 145 -8.19 -18.38 -7.15
C ARG A 145 -9.13 -18.41 -5.96
N ALA A 146 -8.68 -17.93 -4.81
CA ALA A 146 -9.48 -17.92 -3.58
C ALA A 146 -10.62 -16.90 -3.64
N CYS A 147 -10.37 -15.73 -4.24
CA CYS A 147 -11.31 -14.62 -4.32
C CYS A 147 -11.35 -14.03 -5.76
N PRO A 148 -12.12 -14.65 -6.69
CA PRO A 148 -12.14 -14.27 -8.11
C PRO A 148 -12.58 -12.83 -8.38
N ILE A 149 -13.38 -12.22 -7.49
CA ILE A 149 -13.83 -10.83 -7.64
C ILE A 149 -12.64 -9.87 -7.72
N ILE A 150 -11.54 -10.13 -7.00
CA ILE A 150 -10.35 -9.28 -7.01
C ILE A 150 -9.72 -9.27 -8.40
N LYS A 151 -9.63 -10.45 -9.05
CA LYS A 151 -9.17 -10.54 -10.44
C LYS A 151 -10.10 -9.79 -11.40
N GLN A 152 -11.42 -9.90 -11.18
CA GLN A 152 -12.40 -9.19 -12.01
C GLN A 152 -12.23 -7.67 -11.89
N LEU A 153 -11.99 -7.16 -10.68
CA LEU A 153 -11.73 -5.74 -10.46
C LEU A 153 -10.46 -5.28 -11.19
N LYS A 154 -9.37 -6.07 -11.12
CA LYS A 154 -8.14 -5.78 -11.88
C LYS A 154 -8.40 -5.71 -13.38
N ASN A 155 -9.10 -6.71 -13.92
CA ASN A 155 -9.43 -6.73 -15.35
C ASN A 155 -10.28 -5.52 -15.75
N ARG A 156 -11.28 -5.15 -14.93
CA ARG A 156 -12.13 -3.97 -15.20
C ARG A 156 -11.33 -2.67 -15.23
N LEU A 157 -10.27 -2.52 -14.41
CA LEU A 157 -9.38 -1.36 -14.50
C LEU A 157 -8.59 -1.37 -15.81
N LEU A 158 -8.07 -2.54 -16.24
CA LEU A 158 -7.39 -2.68 -17.53
C LEU A 158 -8.33 -2.41 -18.71
N ASP A 159 -9.54 -2.95 -18.68
CA ASP A 159 -10.58 -2.73 -19.70
C ASP A 159 -11.00 -1.25 -19.77
N ALA A 160 -10.91 -0.52 -18.65
CA ALA A 160 -11.14 0.90 -18.56
C ALA A 160 -9.95 1.76 -19.03
N GLY A 161 -8.87 1.15 -19.50
CA GLY A 161 -7.71 1.83 -20.07
C GLY A 161 -6.56 2.06 -19.09
N ALA A 162 -6.50 1.34 -17.95
CA ALA A 162 -5.32 1.40 -17.11
C ALA A 162 -4.08 0.89 -17.86
N ILE A 163 -3.01 1.70 -17.86
CA ILE A 163 -1.71 1.31 -18.45
C ILE A 163 -0.97 0.29 -17.57
N PHE A 164 -1.30 0.26 -16.29
CA PHE A 164 -0.86 -0.75 -15.33
C PHE A 164 -1.93 -0.96 -14.28
N ALA A 165 -2.19 -2.20 -13.89
CA ALA A 165 -3.04 -2.54 -12.76
C ALA A 165 -2.47 -3.71 -11.97
N SER A 166 -2.59 -3.65 -10.64
CA SER A 166 -2.13 -4.70 -9.74
C SER A 166 -2.95 -4.74 -8.45
N MET A 167 -2.93 -5.88 -7.80
CA MET A 167 -3.40 -5.97 -6.42
C MET A 167 -2.40 -5.28 -5.49
N SER A 168 -2.88 -4.59 -4.47
CA SER A 168 -2.05 -3.93 -3.46
C SER A 168 -1.69 -4.89 -2.34
N GLY A 169 -0.38 -5.11 -2.12
CA GLY A 169 0.12 -5.99 -1.06
C GLY A 169 -0.52 -7.38 -1.11
N SER A 170 -0.98 -7.87 0.03
CA SER A 170 -1.69 -9.15 0.17
C SER A 170 -3.17 -9.09 -0.25
N GLY A 171 -3.66 -7.95 -0.72
CA GLY A 171 -5.05 -7.71 -1.11
C GLY A 171 -5.89 -7.18 0.06
N SER A 172 -7.16 -6.93 -0.20
CA SER A 172 -7.97 -7.23 -1.40
C SER A 172 -8.13 -6.04 -2.35
N ALA A 173 -7.53 -4.87 -2.06
CA ALA A 173 -7.61 -3.73 -2.98
C ALA A 173 -6.80 -3.97 -4.25
N VAL A 174 -7.30 -3.42 -5.34
CA VAL A 174 -6.62 -3.36 -6.64
C VAL A 174 -6.47 -1.90 -7.02
N PHE A 175 -5.35 -1.56 -7.64
CA PHE A 175 -5.16 -0.23 -8.18
C PHE A 175 -4.82 -0.27 -9.67
N GLY A 176 -5.11 0.83 -10.35
CA GLY A 176 -4.74 1.06 -11.74
C GLY A 176 -4.14 2.43 -11.93
N LEU A 177 -3.16 2.54 -12.81
CA LEU A 177 -2.55 3.78 -13.27
C LEU A 177 -3.08 4.15 -14.65
N PHE A 178 -3.41 5.42 -14.84
CA PHE A 178 -4.01 5.92 -16.07
C PHE A 178 -3.30 7.22 -16.50
N THR A 179 -3.23 7.46 -17.79
CA THR A 179 -2.71 8.72 -18.36
C THR A 179 -3.72 9.87 -18.26
N GLU A 180 -5.01 9.54 -18.22
CA GLU A 180 -6.10 10.49 -18.08
C GLU A 180 -7.03 10.05 -16.96
N ARG A 181 -7.84 10.97 -16.42
CA ARG A 181 -8.80 10.66 -15.37
C ARG A 181 -9.79 9.60 -15.84
N PRO A 182 -9.83 8.40 -15.24
CA PRO A 182 -10.74 7.36 -15.68
C PRO A 182 -12.19 7.67 -15.28
N THR A 183 -13.13 7.23 -16.10
CA THR A 183 -14.55 7.15 -15.73
C THR A 183 -14.86 5.70 -15.36
N LEU A 184 -15.05 5.44 -14.07
CA LEU A 184 -15.28 4.10 -13.54
C LEU A 184 -16.72 4.00 -12.99
N ASN A 185 -17.49 3.09 -13.55
CA ASN A 185 -18.85 2.78 -13.09
C ASN A 185 -18.84 1.43 -12.36
N PHE A 186 -18.64 1.48 -11.06
CA PHE A 186 -18.73 0.31 -10.19
C PHE A 186 -20.04 0.31 -9.41
N ASP A 187 -20.44 -0.87 -8.99
CA ASP A 187 -21.52 -1.08 -8.03
C ASP A 187 -21.23 -0.32 -6.72
N PRO A 188 -22.25 0.19 -5.99
CA PRO A 188 -22.07 0.84 -4.68
C PRO A 188 -21.34 0.00 -3.64
N PHE A 189 -21.32 -1.32 -3.80
CA PHE A 189 -20.53 -2.23 -2.95
C PHE A 189 -19.04 -2.30 -3.31
N ILE A 190 -18.57 -1.50 -4.26
CA ILE A 190 -17.17 -1.37 -4.59
C ILE A 190 -16.69 0.01 -4.10
N PHE A 191 -15.82 -0.01 -3.09
CA PHE A 191 -15.07 1.20 -2.73
C PHE A 191 -14.26 1.64 -3.95
N THR A 192 -14.33 2.92 -4.27
CA THR A 192 -13.60 3.51 -5.39
C THR A 192 -13.02 4.85 -4.95
N HIS A 193 -11.72 5.04 -5.16
CA HIS A 193 -11.02 6.30 -4.97
C HIS A 193 -10.21 6.61 -6.22
N ILE A 194 -10.26 7.86 -6.69
CA ILE A 194 -9.52 8.31 -7.88
C ILE A 194 -8.83 9.62 -7.54
N GLU A 195 -7.52 9.69 -7.78
CA GLU A 195 -6.68 10.83 -7.47
C GLU A 195 -5.61 11.02 -8.56
N GLN A 196 -5.17 12.26 -8.79
CA GLN A 196 -4.01 12.56 -9.61
C GLN A 196 -2.74 12.54 -8.75
N LEU A 197 -1.70 11.87 -9.24
CA LEU A 197 -0.41 11.74 -8.58
C LEU A 197 0.54 12.90 -8.91
#